data_ae3c0b77f62e7a7dc95959e210596a89
#
_entry.id   ae3c0b77f62e7a7dc95959e210596a89
#
_cell.length_a   1.000
_cell.length_b   1.000
_cell.length_c   1.000
_cell.angle_alpha   90.00
_cell.angle_beta   90.00
_cell.angle_gamma   90.00
#
_symmetry.space_group_name_H-M   'P 1'
#
loop_
_entity.id
_entity.type
_entity.pdbx_description
1 polymer ?
#
loop_
_entity_poly.entity_id
_entity_poly.type
_entity_poly.pdbx_seq_one_letter_code
_entity_poly.pdbx_strand_id
1 'polypeptide(L)' 'MCTFTEDQTLDTQGLRCPEPVMLVRKTIRGMQLGEILLVIADDPATTRDMPSFCQFMDHTLLHAEYAKKPYRYWIKKGKE' A
#
# COMPACT_ATOMS: atom_id res chain seq x y z
N MET A 1 6.73 -12.97 12.46
CA MET A 1 7.68 -12.36 11.54
C MET A 1 7.08 -12.25 10.16
N CYS A 2 7.20 -11.09 9.54
CA CYS A 2 6.69 -10.90 8.19
C CYS A 2 7.59 -11.62 7.20
N THR A 3 7.00 -12.44 6.33
CA THR A 3 7.75 -13.22 5.36
C THR A 3 7.56 -12.72 3.93
N PHE A 4 6.85 -11.61 3.76
CA PHE A 4 6.61 -11.06 2.44
C PHE A 4 7.87 -10.37 1.93
N THR A 5 8.19 -10.61 0.68
CA THR A 5 9.32 -9.94 0.03
C THR A 5 8.73 -8.97 -0.99
N GLU A 6 8.88 -7.70 -0.72
CA GLU A 6 8.35 -6.68 -1.61
C GLU A 6 9.24 -6.52 -2.85
N ASP A 7 8.60 -6.22 -3.97
CA ASP A 7 9.33 -5.95 -5.22
C ASP A 7 9.66 -4.46 -5.34
N GLN A 8 8.82 -3.61 -4.73
CA GLN A 8 9.04 -2.17 -4.71
C GLN A 8 8.63 -1.62 -3.36
N THR A 9 9.19 -0.46 -3.03
CA THR A 9 8.85 0.25 -1.80
C THR A 9 8.47 1.69 -2.17
N LEU A 10 7.35 2.15 -1.63
CA LEU A 10 6.86 3.51 -1.83
C LEU A 10 6.72 4.20 -0.49
N ASP A 11 7.50 5.26 -0.28
CA ASP A 11 7.46 6.02 0.95
C ASP A 11 6.52 7.23 0.75
N THR A 12 5.42 7.24 1.47
CA THR A 12 4.45 8.34 1.40
C THR A 12 4.40 9.13 2.70
N GLN A 13 5.44 9.03 3.54
CA GLN A 13 5.49 9.78 4.77
C GLN A 13 5.46 11.27 4.48
N GLY A 14 4.73 12.01 5.32
CA GLY A 14 4.58 13.45 5.14
C GLY A 14 3.41 13.84 4.26
N LEU A 15 2.84 12.90 3.52
CA LEU A 15 1.70 13.18 2.65
C LEU A 15 0.40 12.91 3.39
N ARG A 16 -0.65 13.62 2.98
CA ARG A 16 -1.98 13.51 3.58
C ARG A 16 -2.99 13.04 2.55
N CYS A 17 -4.06 12.40 3.06
CA CYS A 17 -5.17 11.96 2.24
C CYS A 17 -5.63 13.09 1.33
N PRO A 18 -5.80 12.83 0.01
CA PRO A 18 -5.79 11.53 -0.66
C PRO A 18 -4.46 11.19 -1.35
N GLU A 19 -3.41 11.94 -1.09
CA GLU A 19 -2.16 11.77 -1.83
C GLU A 19 -1.51 10.40 -1.69
N PRO A 20 -1.45 9.79 -0.49
CA PRO A 20 -0.82 8.47 -0.39
C PRO A 20 -1.47 7.44 -1.31
N VAL A 21 -2.80 7.35 -1.30
CA VAL A 21 -3.48 6.35 -2.11
C VAL A 21 -3.36 6.66 -3.60
N MET A 22 -3.27 7.92 -3.96
CA MET A 22 -3.07 8.31 -5.36
C MET A 22 -1.71 7.87 -5.87
N LEU A 23 -0.67 8.01 -5.04
CA LEU A 23 0.67 7.55 -5.40
C LEU A 23 0.74 6.03 -5.48
N VAL A 24 0.06 5.34 -4.55
CA VAL A 24 0.00 3.88 -4.58
C VAL A 24 -0.64 3.42 -5.88
N ARG A 25 -1.75 4.04 -6.26
CA ARG A 25 -2.43 3.68 -7.50
C ARG A 25 -1.52 3.86 -8.71
N LYS A 26 -0.82 4.97 -8.77
CA LYS A 26 0.10 5.25 -9.87
C LYS A 26 1.23 4.24 -9.92
N THR A 27 1.80 3.92 -8.76
CA THR A 27 2.92 2.98 -8.68
C THR A 27 2.49 1.58 -9.09
N ILE A 28 1.34 1.13 -8.58
CA ILE A 28 0.85 -0.22 -8.89
C ILE A 28 0.54 -0.36 -10.38
N ARG A 29 0.06 0.71 -11.00
CA ARG A 29 -0.25 0.67 -12.42
C ARG A 29 0.95 0.26 -13.26
N GLY A 30 2.15 0.65 -12.85
CA GLY A 30 3.38 0.30 -13.54
C GLY A 30 3.98 -1.03 -13.13
N MET A 31 3.38 -1.72 -12.18
CA MET A 31 3.87 -3.01 -11.70
C MET A 31 3.23 -4.15 -12.48
N GLN A 32 3.81 -5.33 -12.37
CA GLN A 32 3.26 -6.53 -12.99
C GLN A 32 2.35 -7.25 -12.01
N LEU A 33 1.42 -8.03 -12.56
CA LEU A 33 0.52 -8.81 -11.75
C LEU A 33 1.30 -9.71 -10.80
N GLY A 34 0.88 -9.76 -9.55
CA GLY A 34 1.51 -10.59 -8.54
C GLY A 34 2.67 -9.93 -7.82
N GLU A 35 3.14 -8.79 -8.30
CA GLU A 35 4.21 -8.07 -7.60
C GLU A 35 3.69 -7.43 -6.33
N ILE A 36 4.58 -7.28 -5.37
CA ILE A 36 4.23 -6.78 -4.03
C ILE A 36 4.85 -5.40 -3.82
N LEU A 37 4.03 -4.46 -3.38
CA LEU A 37 4.45 -3.11 -3.06
C LEU A 37 4.38 -2.90 -1.55
N LEU A 38 5.49 -2.47 -0.96
CA LEU A 38 5.48 -2.03 0.43
C LEU A 38 5.23 -0.52 0.45
N VAL A 39 4.15 -0.12 1.10
CA VAL A 39 3.79 1.29 1.25
C VAL A 39 4.08 1.72 2.68
N ILE A 40 4.81 2.80 2.84
CA ILE A 40 5.11 3.38 4.15
C ILE A 40 4.36 4.70 4.23
N ALA A 41 3.56 4.87 5.29
CA ALA A 41 2.71 6.04 5.44
C ALA A 41 2.62 6.46 6.89
N ASP A 42 2.37 7.74 7.13
CA ASP A 42 2.19 8.22 8.50
C ASP A 42 0.86 8.97 8.70
N ASP A 43 0.02 9.05 7.67
CA ASP A 43 -1.30 9.64 7.79
C ASP A 43 -2.28 8.60 8.32
N PRO A 44 -2.94 8.85 9.47
CA PRO A 44 -3.91 7.89 10.01
C PRO A 44 -5.02 7.50 9.04
N ALA A 45 -5.37 8.38 8.10
CA ALA A 45 -6.41 8.07 7.12
C ALA A 45 -6.05 6.87 6.25
N THR A 46 -4.75 6.58 6.09
CA THR A 46 -4.33 5.43 5.28
C THR A 46 -4.78 4.11 5.88
N THR A 47 -5.00 4.04 7.19
CA THR A 47 -5.47 2.80 7.83
C THR A 47 -6.83 2.39 7.31
N ARG A 48 -7.60 3.33 6.78
CA ARG A 48 -8.89 3.09 6.13
C ARG A 48 -8.73 3.07 4.61
N ASP A 49 -7.97 4.02 4.08
CA ASP A 49 -7.92 4.22 2.63
C ASP A 49 -7.20 3.08 1.90
N MET A 50 -6.16 2.51 2.51
CA MET A 50 -5.41 1.44 1.82
C MET A 50 -6.22 0.16 1.70
N PRO A 51 -6.88 -0.34 2.77
CA PRO A 51 -7.74 -1.51 2.61
C PRO A 51 -8.88 -1.27 1.60
N SER A 52 -9.49 -0.08 1.64
CA SER A 52 -10.58 0.25 0.72
C SER A 52 -10.09 0.28 -0.72
N PHE A 53 -8.93 0.87 -0.95
CA PHE A 53 -8.34 0.91 -2.28
C PHE A 53 -8.09 -0.51 -2.81
N CYS A 54 -7.49 -1.35 -1.98
CA CYS A 54 -7.20 -2.73 -2.39
C CYS A 54 -8.48 -3.48 -2.77
N GLN A 55 -9.52 -3.34 -1.95
CA GLN A 55 -10.78 -4.01 -2.22
C GLN A 55 -11.42 -3.47 -3.50
N PHE A 56 -11.42 -2.16 -3.67
CA PHE A 56 -12.07 -1.52 -4.81
C PHE A 56 -11.36 -1.88 -6.12
N MET A 57 -10.04 -1.94 -6.10
CA MET A 57 -9.25 -2.17 -7.31
C MET A 57 -8.83 -3.63 -7.49
N ASP A 58 -9.34 -4.52 -6.66
CA ASP A 58 -9.06 -5.96 -6.74
C ASP A 58 -7.59 -6.30 -6.53
N HIS A 59 -6.94 -5.55 -5.67
CA HIS A 59 -5.60 -5.90 -5.19
C HIS A 59 -5.72 -6.60 -3.85
N THR A 60 -4.66 -7.26 -3.40
CA THR A 60 -4.67 -7.96 -2.13
C THR A 60 -3.80 -7.23 -1.12
N LEU A 61 -4.38 -6.86 0.00
CA LEU A 61 -3.62 -6.34 1.14
C LEU A 61 -3.10 -7.55 1.92
N LEU A 62 -1.84 -7.91 1.69
CA LEU A 62 -1.27 -9.09 2.31
C LEU A 62 -1.07 -8.92 3.80
N HIS A 63 -0.66 -7.72 4.22
CA HIS A 63 -0.35 -7.47 5.61
C HIS A 63 -0.35 -5.97 5.83
N ALA A 64 -0.71 -5.56 7.04
CA ALA A 64 -0.67 -4.16 7.42
C ALA A 64 -0.20 -4.05 8.87
N GLU A 65 0.66 -3.09 9.14
CA GLU A 65 1.14 -2.81 10.49
C GLU A 65 0.64 -1.45 10.93
N TYR A 66 -0.21 -1.44 11.95
CA TYR A 66 -0.84 -0.22 12.46
C TYR A 66 -0.37 0.16 13.86
N ALA A 67 0.40 -0.69 14.52
CA ALA A 67 0.68 -0.52 15.94
C ALA A 67 1.36 0.80 16.24
N LYS A 68 2.20 1.26 15.34
CA LYS A 68 2.88 2.54 15.52
C LYS A 68 3.30 3.09 14.16
N LYS A 69 3.57 4.38 14.13
CA LYS A 69 4.05 5.03 12.91
C LYS A 69 5.52 4.75 12.70
N PRO A 70 5.96 4.66 11.45
CA PRO A 70 5.12 4.73 10.27
C PRO A 70 4.36 3.43 10.06
N TYR A 71 3.16 3.57 9.48
CA TYR A 71 2.37 2.40 9.11
C TYR A 71 2.98 1.75 7.88
N ARG A 72 2.82 0.42 7.76
CA ARG A 72 3.34 -0.33 6.62
C ARG A 72 2.26 -1.21 6.05
N TYR A 73 2.18 -1.24 4.73
CA TYR A 73 1.17 -2.02 4.01
C TYR A 73 1.86 -2.80 2.90
N TRP A 74 1.62 -4.10 2.86
CA TRP A 74 2.14 -4.95 1.78
C TRP A 74 0.98 -5.27 0.85
N ILE A 75 1.02 -4.72 -0.36
CA ILE A 75 -0.07 -4.81 -1.34
C ILE A 75 0.41 -5.61 -2.53
N LYS A 76 -0.33 -6.67 -2.86
CA LYS A 76 -0.05 -7.50 -4.03
C LYS A 76 -0.96 -7.07 -5.16
N LYS A 77 -0.38 -6.77 -6.32
CA LYS A 77 -1.17 -6.35 -7.48
C LYS A 77 -2.00 -7.52 -7.98
N GLY A 78 -3.31 -7.33 -7.98
CA GLY A 78 -4.24 -8.37 -8.42
C GLY A 78 -4.87 -8.11 -9.77
N LYS A 79 -4.92 -6.84 -10.18
CA LYS A 79 -5.47 -6.44 -11.46
C LYS A 79 -4.82 -5.16 -11.91
N GLU A 80 -5.01 -4.82 -13.17
CA GLU A 80 -4.47 -3.57 -13.71
C GLU A 80 -5.22 -2.34 -13.22
#